data_9a8c3387824efb5a4ea60489997323b4
#
_entry.id   9a8c3387824efb5a4ea60489997323b4
#
_cell.length_a   1.000
_cell.length_b   1.000
_cell.length_c   1.000
_cell.angle_alpha   90.00
_cell.angle_beta   90.00
_cell.angle_gamma   90.00
#
_symmetry.space_group_name_H-M   'P 1'
#
loop_
_entity.id
_entity.type
_entity.pdbx_description
1 polymer ?
#
loop_
_entity_poly.entity_id
_entity_poly.type
_entity_poly.pdbx_seq_one_letter_code
_entity_poly.pdbx_strand_id
1 'polypeptide(L)'
;MGIVNLSSGLFSACLMCHTRRMDTPTLTNRYRNHRFPAEIISHGVWLYYRFCLSYRDVEELLFVRGVTVSYEAMRKWCRKFGHQYANQLRHRRPQPNDSWHLDEVFRTIHGERHDLWRPVDQDSHVLDILVQRCRNKKAAEKFFRKLLKGCQYVPRVIVTDQLKSDGAAKQEILPSVEHRQHRYLNNRAENSHQPTRQRERRMQGFKSAGHAERFLAAYGPIAQHFRPRRHRLPAPEYRQELAQCFQIWQEIAGAALAA
;
A
#
# COMPACT_ATOMS: atom_id res chain seq x y z
N MET A 1 -31.59 49.34 -11.80
CA MET A 1 -31.90 48.59 -13.03
C MET A 1 -30.67 47.81 -13.43
N GLY A 2 -30.81 46.54 -13.60
CA GLY A 2 -29.82 45.65 -14.21
C GLY A 2 -29.22 44.60 -13.23
N ILE A 3 -30.04 43.64 -12.83
CA ILE A 3 -29.60 42.41 -12.18
C ILE A 3 -29.03 41.50 -13.24
N VAL A 4 -27.78 41.08 -13.15
CA VAL A 4 -27.25 40.00 -13.95
C VAL A 4 -26.93 38.82 -13.04
N ASN A 5 -27.85 37.87 -13.07
CA ASN A 5 -27.68 36.50 -12.59
C ASN A 5 -26.60 35.81 -13.41
N LEU A 6 -25.54 35.35 -12.80
CA LEU A 6 -24.64 34.36 -13.39
C LEU A 6 -24.79 33.04 -12.66
N SER A 7 -25.49 32.21 -13.33
CA SER A 7 -25.81 30.82 -13.06
C SER A 7 -24.59 29.99 -12.69
N SER A 8 -24.67 29.37 -11.52
CA SER A 8 -23.95 28.18 -11.11
C SER A 8 -24.30 27.02 -12.05
N GLY A 9 -23.36 26.62 -12.84
CA GLY A 9 -23.47 25.42 -13.66
C GLY A 9 -22.11 24.76 -13.80
N LEU A 10 -22.08 23.46 -13.60
CA LEU A 10 -20.98 22.53 -13.91
C LEU A 10 -20.01 22.18 -12.74
N PHE A 11 -20.46 21.32 -11.83
CA PHE A 11 -19.65 20.20 -11.36
C PHE A 11 -20.58 19.06 -10.90
N SER A 12 -21.30 18.49 -11.88
CA SER A 12 -21.95 17.20 -11.69
C SER A 12 -21.50 16.32 -12.85
N ALA A 13 -20.37 15.66 -12.67
CA ALA A 13 -19.94 14.65 -13.61
C ALA A 13 -19.25 13.50 -12.86
N CYS A 14 -19.95 12.39 -12.89
CA CYS A 14 -19.41 11.05 -12.97
C CYS A 14 -18.93 10.39 -11.67
N LEU A 15 -19.88 10.06 -10.80
CA LEU A 15 -19.72 8.93 -9.88
C LEU A 15 -20.63 7.78 -10.32
N MET A 16 -20.42 7.26 -11.54
CA MET A 16 -20.88 5.91 -11.89
C MET A 16 -19.74 4.92 -11.64
N CYS A 17 -19.47 4.68 -10.37
CA CYS A 17 -18.68 3.56 -9.97
C CYS A 17 -19.51 2.29 -10.18
N HIS A 18 -19.13 1.49 -11.17
CA HIS A 18 -19.63 0.13 -11.35
C HIS A 18 -19.33 -0.68 -10.08
N THR A 19 -20.28 -0.73 -9.16
CA THR A 19 -20.25 -1.66 -8.04
C THR A 19 -20.45 -3.07 -8.59
N ARG A 20 -19.36 -3.74 -8.99
CA ARG A 20 -19.36 -5.20 -8.98
C ARG A 20 -19.62 -5.62 -7.54
N ARG A 21 -20.84 -6.09 -7.28
CA ARG A 21 -21.16 -6.88 -6.09
C ARG A 21 -20.23 -8.10 -6.12
N MET A 22 -19.11 -8.00 -5.43
CA MET A 22 -18.36 -9.18 -5.04
C MET A 22 -19.13 -9.77 -3.85
N ASP A 23 -19.52 -11.03 -3.96
CA ASP A 23 -20.02 -11.82 -2.84
C ASP A 23 -18.99 -11.76 -1.71
N THR A 24 -19.20 -10.85 -0.77
CA THR A 24 -18.42 -10.78 0.46
C THR A 24 -18.79 -12.01 1.25
N PRO A 25 -17.84 -12.95 1.50
CA PRO A 25 -18.08 -13.99 2.49
C PRO A 25 -18.52 -13.28 3.77
N THR A 26 -19.67 -13.66 4.29
CA THR A 26 -20.35 -13.04 5.42
C THR A 26 -19.31 -12.65 6.48
N LEU A 27 -19.19 -11.36 6.75
CA LEU A 27 -18.16 -10.72 7.62
C LEU A 27 -18.05 -11.43 9.00
N THR A 28 -19.13 -12.05 9.45
CA THR A 28 -19.23 -12.83 10.68
C THR A 28 -18.33 -14.07 10.74
N ASN A 29 -17.91 -14.64 9.59
CA ASN A 29 -17.09 -15.85 9.58
C ASN A 29 -15.57 -15.60 9.65
N ARG A 30 -15.11 -14.38 9.36
CA ARG A 30 -13.68 -14.03 9.31
C ARG A 30 -12.99 -14.13 10.68
N TYR A 31 -13.69 -13.73 11.74
CA TYR A 31 -13.21 -13.71 13.14
C TYR A 31 -13.66 -14.92 13.96
N ARG A 32 -14.30 -15.90 13.32
CA ARG A 32 -14.70 -17.12 14.00
C ARG A 32 -13.48 -17.75 14.69
N ASN A 33 -13.68 -18.22 15.93
CA ASN A 33 -12.64 -18.78 16.79
C ASN A 33 -11.55 -17.77 17.25
N HIS A 34 -11.81 -16.46 17.13
CA HIS A 34 -10.99 -15.46 17.78
C HIS A 34 -11.68 -14.94 19.05
N ARG A 35 -10.91 -14.90 20.16
CA ARG A 35 -11.40 -14.44 21.47
C ARG A 35 -11.81 -12.97 21.46
N PHE A 36 -11.14 -12.15 20.64
CA PHE A 36 -11.32 -10.69 20.63
C PHE A 36 -12.20 -10.27 19.45
N PRO A 37 -13.00 -9.22 19.62
CA PRO A 37 -13.84 -8.68 18.55
C PRO A 37 -13.01 -8.04 17.42
N ALA A 38 -13.67 -7.82 16.29
CA ALA A 38 -13.06 -7.28 15.07
C ALA A 38 -12.37 -5.94 15.31
N GLU A 39 -12.95 -5.08 16.15
CA GLU A 39 -12.48 -3.74 16.48
C GLU A 39 -11.10 -3.79 17.14
N ILE A 40 -10.92 -4.66 18.13
CA ILE A 40 -9.63 -4.81 18.84
C ILE A 40 -8.59 -5.41 17.90
N ILE A 41 -8.96 -6.44 17.14
CA ILE A 41 -8.05 -7.09 16.19
C ILE A 41 -7.58 -6.10 15.12
N SER A 42 -8.53 -5.38 14.50
CA SER A 42 -8.22 -4.42 13.45
C SER A 42 -7.42 -3.22 13.97
N HIS A 43 -7.72 -2.75 15.17
CA HIS A 43 -6.98 -1.67 15.82
C HIS A 43 -5.51 -2.07 16.09
N GLY A 44 -5.28 -3.27 16.63
CA GLY A 44 -3.93 -3.78 16.83
C GLY A 44 -3.14 -3.93 15.52
N VAL A 45 -3.79 -4.45 14.47
CA VAL A 45 -3.19 -4.57 13.12
C VAL A 45 -2.86 -3.19 12.54
N TRP A 46 -3.75 -2.22 12.69
CA TRP A 46 -3.51 -0.84 12.28
C TRP A 46 -2.33 -0.23 13.02
N LEU A 47 -2.25 -0.30 14.34
CA LEU A 47 -1.14 0.21 15.14
C LEU A 47 0.20 -0.34 14.65
N TYR A 48 0.29 -1.65 14.45
CA TYR A 48 1.49 -2.32 14.00
C TYR A 48 1.96 -1.87 12.61
N TYR A 49 1.05 -1.78 11.62
CA TYR A 49 1.44 -1.43 10.25
C TYR A 49 1.53 0.08 10.02
N ARG A 50 0.78 0.90 10.77
CA ARG A 50 0.80 2.35 10.61
C ARG A 50 1.99 3.01 11.26
N PHE A 51 2.38 2.51 12.43
CA PHE A 51 3.49 3.03 13.22
C PHE A 51 4.66 2.05 13.23
N CYS A 52 5.86 2.53 13.57
CA CYS A 52 7.03 1.67 13.67
C CYS A 52 7.09 0.91 15.01
N LEU A 53 5.97 0.32 15.44
CA LEU A 53 5.84 -0.40 16.70
C LEU A 53 6.22 -1.87 16.56
N SER A 54 6.80 -2.47 17.60
CA SER A 54 6.94 -3.91 17.74
C SER A 54 5.62 -4.54 18.18
N TYR A 55 5.50 -5.86 18.15
CA TYR A 55 4.32 -6.54 18.68
C TYR A 55 4.15 -6.33 20.20
N ARG A 56 5.27 -6.20 20.93
CA ARG A 56 5.26 -5.91 22.36
C ARG A 56 4.83 -4.48 22.66
N ASP A 57 5.29 -3.50 21.87
CA ASP A 57 4.82 -2.11 22.02
C ASP A 57 3.29 -2.03 21.83
N VAL A 58 2.74 -2.80 20.86
CA VAL A 58 1.28 -2.85 20.66
C VAL A 58 0.56 -3.56 21.78
N GLU A 59 1.12 -4.65 22.32
CA GLU A 59 0.61 -5.34 23.51
C GLU A 59 0.51 -4.37 24.69
N GLU A 60 1.55 -3.59 24.96
CA GLU A 60 1.60 -2.60 26.04
C GLU A 60 0.57 -1.49 25.82
N LEU A 61 0.47 -0.95 24.61
CA LEU A 61 -0.51 0.07 24.28
C LEU A 61 -1.97 -0.40 24.43
N LEU A 62 -2.26 -1.66 24.17
CA LEU A 62 -3.57 -2.25 24.39
C LEU A 62 -3.81 -2.51 25.89
N PHE A 63 -2.79 -2.96 26.61
CA PHE A 63 -2.87 -3.20 28.05
C PHE A 63 -3.24 -1.93 28.83
N VAL A 64 -2.63 -0.80 28.52
CA VAL A 64 -2.97 0.52 29.14
C VAL A 64 -4.44 0.90 28.90
N ARG A 65 -5.09 0.33 27.86
CA ARG A 65 -6.52 0.52 27.57
C ARG A 65 -7.41 -0.60 28.10
N GLY A 66 -6.91 -1.43 29.00
CA GLY A 66 -7.65 -2.52 29.63
C GLY A 66 -7.81 -3.76 28.75
N VAL A 67 -7.08 -3.86 27.64
CA VAL A 67 -7.14 -5.01 26.73
C VAL A 67 -5.91 -5.90 26.88
N THR A 68 -6.04 -7.00 27.60
CA THR A 68 -4.94 -7.96 27.82
C THR A 68 -4.80 -8.93 26.63
N VAL A 69 -3.83 -8.68 25.80
CA VAL A 69 -3.52 -9.44 24.57
C VAL A 69 -2.02 -9.76 24.56
N SER A 70 -1.62 -10.97 24.20
CA SER A 70 -0.20 -11.31 24.10
C SER A 70 0.41 -10.89 22.74
N TYR A 71 1.72 -10.56 22.73
CA TYR A 71 2.45 -10.23 21.51
C TYR A 71 2.35 -11.36 20.46
N GLU A 72 2.21 -12.61 20.89
CA GLU A 72 2.05 -13.75 19.99
C GLU A 72 0.67 -13.73 19.30
N ALA A 73 -0.40 -13.33 19.99
CA ALA A 73 -1.69 -13.11 19.38
C ALA A 73 -1.63 -11.96 18.36
N MET A 74 -0.95 -10.86 18.70
CA MET A 74 -0.68 -9.76 17.78
C MET A 74 0.05 -10.22 16.52
N ARG A 75 1.09 -11.05 16.67
CA ARG A 75 1.84 -11.62 15.55
C ARG A 75 0.93 -12.45 14.63
N LYS A 76 0.07 -13.30 15.21
CA LYS A 76 -0.91 -14.11 14.46
C LYS A 76 -1.93 -13.24 13.73
N TRP A 77 -2.45 -12.20 14.38
CA TRP A 77 -3.41 -11.27 13.78
C TRP A 77 -2.80 -10.50 12.60
N CYS A 78 -1.62 -9.92 12.78
CA CYS A 78 -0.94 -9.21 11.70
C CYS A 78 -0.64 -10.13 10.51
N ARG A 79 -0.25 -11.39 10.76
CA ARG A 79 0.01 -12.37 9.71
C ARG A 79 -1.25 -12.79 8.96
N LYS A 80 -2.37 -13.01 9.68
CA LYS A 80 -3.64 -13.47 9.09
C LYS A 80 -4.40 -12.32 8.43
N PHE A 81 -4.66 -11.26 9.19
CA PHE A 81 -5.55 -10.18 8.75
C PHE A 81 -4.83 -9.09 7.96
N GLY A 82 -3.54 -8.86 8.20
CA GLY A 82 -2.79 -7.82 7.50
C GLY A 82 -2.87 -7.92 5.99
N HIS A 83 -2.70 -9.13 5.43
CA HIS A 83 -2.85 -9.38 4.00
C HIS A 83 -4.28 -9.19 3.49
N GLN A 84 -5.26 -9.65 4.28
CA GLN A 84 -6.66 -9.54 3.90
C GLN A 84 -7.08 -8.07 3.82
N TYR A 85 -6.72 -7.26 4.80
CA TYR A 85 -7.00 -5.83 4.81
C TYR A 85 -6.25 -5.10 3.69
N ALA A 86 -4.96 -5.41 3.50
CA ALA A 86 -4.17 -4.84 2.42
C ALA A 86 -4.76 -5.12 1.04
N ASN A 87 -5.26 -6.33 0.80
CA ASN A 87 -5.89 -6.69 -0.46
C ASN A 87 -7.19 -5.91 -0.68
N GLN A 88 -8.04 -5.81 0.34
CA GLN A 88 -9.27 -5.00 0.23
C GLN A 88 -8.97 -3.52 -0.01
N LEU A 89 -7.93 -2.97 0.63
CA LEU A 89 -7.48 -1.60 0.35
C LEU A 89 -7.00 -1.44 -1.09
N ARG A 90 -6.29 -2.43 -1.65
CA ARG A 90 -5.87 -2.38 -3.05
C ARG A 90 -7.05 -2.33 -4.02
N HIS A 91 -8.07 -3.13 -3.79
CA HIS A 91 -9.28 -3.16 -4.63
C HIS A 91 -10.12 -1.88 -4.54
N ARG A 92 -10.01 -1.11 -3.46
CA ARG A 92 -10.70 0.17 -3.28
C ARG A 92 -9.90 1.38 -3.73
N ARG A 93 -8.65 1.19 -4.18
CA ARG A 93 -7.85 2.29 -4.71
C ARG A 93 -8.40 2.77 -6.03
N PRO A 94 -8.29 4.08 -6.31
CA PRO A 94 -8.47 4.58 -7.66
C PRO A 94 -7.46 3.92 -8.60
N GLN A 95 -7.76 3.93 -9.89
CA GLN A 95 -6.81 3.43 -10.88
C GLN A 95 -5.47 4.16 -10.76
N PRO A 96 -4.34 3.45 -10.98
CA PRO A 96 -3.04 4.09 -11.01
C PRO A 96 -2.98 5.18 -12.07
N ASN A 97 -2.28 6.26 -11.78
CA ASN A 97 -2.06 7.32 -12.74
C ASN A 97 -1.13 6.89 -13.89
N ASP A 98 -1.11 7.69 -14.96
CA ASP A 98 -0.42 7.41 -16.23
C ASP A 98 1.11 7.32 -16.15
N SER A 99 1.74 7.84 -15.12
CA SER A 99 3.20 7.83 -14.97
C SER A 99 3.63 6.95 -13.81
N TRP A 100 4.39 5.90 -14.11
CA TRP A 100 4.95 5.00 -13.11
C TRP A 100 6.45 5.21 -12.95
N HIS A 101 6.91 5.24 -11.72
CA HIS A 101 8.31 5.36 -11.35
C HIS A 101 8.78 4.05 -10.74
N LEU A 102 9.80 3.47 -11.33
CA LEU A 102 10.36 2.20 -10.88
C LEU A 102 11.75 2.43 -10.28
N ASP A 103 11.94 1.92 -9.09
CA ASP A 103 13.23 1.94 -8.42
C ASP A 103 13.53 0.60 -7.78
N GLU A 104 14.79 0.25 -7.75
CA GLU A 104 15.30 -0.97 -7.17
C GLU A 104 16.23 -0.64 -6.01
N VAL A 105 15.98 -1.29 -4.91
CA VAL A 105 16.81 -1.15 -3.72
C VAL A 105 17.39 -2.49 -3.32
N PHE A 106 18.69 -2.52 -3.13
CA PHE A 106 19.37 -3.71 -2.62
C PHE A 106 19.10 -3.90 -1.14
N ARG A 107 18.86 -5.15 -0.77
CA ARG A 107 18.73 -5.59 0.62
C ARG A 107 19.56 -6.83 0.86
N THR A 108 20.32 -6.81 1.93
CA THR A 108 21.04 -8.01 2.38
C THR A 108 20.16 -8.74 3.40
N ILE A 109 19.81 -9.98 3.07
CA ILE A 109 19.01 -10.86 3.92
C ILE A 109 19.82 -12.13 4.16
N HIS A 110 20.21 -12.41 5.41
CA HIS A 110 21.10 -13.50 5.76
C HIS A 110 22.44 -13.53 4.98
N GLY A 111 23.04 -12.36 4.77
CA GLY A 111 24.28 -12.25 4.02
C GLY A 111 24.12 -12.31 2.50
N GLU A 112 22.94 -12.66 1.97
CA GLU A 112 22.66 -12.71 0.55
C GLU A 112 22.01 -11.42 0.05
N ARG A 113 22.48 -10.93 -1.09
CA ARG A 113 21.91 -9.75 -1.75
C ARG A 113 20.60 -10.11 -2.43
N HIS A 114 19.57 -9.29 -2.19
CA HIS A 114 18.27 -9.36 -2.83
C HIS A 114 17.90 -7.99 -3.41
N ASP A 115 17.24 -8.00 -4.53
CA ASP A 115 16.71 -6.79 -5.17
C ASP A 115 15.23 -6.64 -4.81
N LEU A 116 14.88 -5.48 -4.26
CA LEU A 116 13.53 -5.09 -3.92
C LEU A 116 13.02 -4.12 -4.97
N TRP A 117 12.09 -4.57 -5.80
CA TRP A 117 11.40 -3.79 -6.81
C TRP A 117 10.14 -3.16 -6.21
N ARG A 118 10.02 -1.85 -6.36
CA ARG A 118 8.92 -1.10 -5.77
C ARG A 118 8.45 0.02 -6.70
N PRO A 119 7.58 -0.29 -7.67
CA PRO A 119 6.98 0.71 -8.52
C PRO A 119 6.04 1.60 -7.73
N VAL A 120 6.06 2.88 -8.04
CA VAL A 120 5.13 3.88 -7.52
C VAL A 120 4.51 4.67 -8.67
N ASP A 121 3.28 5.11 -8.51
CA ASP A 121 2.65 6.04 -9.45
C ASP A 121 3.13 7.49 -9.24
N GLN A 122 2.64 8.41 -10.06
CA GLN A 122 2.95 9.84 -9.95
C GLN A 122 2.53 10.44 -8.61
N ASP A 123 1.65 9.79 -7.87
CA ASP A 123 1.20 10.19 -6.54
C ASP A 123 1.97 9.50 -5.41
N SER A 124 3.04 8.77 -5.75
CA SER A 124 3.87 8.00 -4.83
C SER A 124 3.12 6.84 -4.14
N HIS A 125 2.01 6.39 -4.70
CA HIS A 125 1.36 5.17 -4.25
C HIS A 125 2.13 3.95 -4.74
N VAL A 126 2.45 3.05 -3.83
CA VAL A 126 3.13 1.78 -4.18
C VAL A 126 2.15 0.88 -4.93
N LEU A 127 2.49 0.53 -6.15
CA LEU A 127 1.67 -0.29 -7.02
C LEU A 127 1.79 -1.78 -6.68
N ASP A 128 3.02 -2.27 -6.58
CA ASP A 128 3.32 -3.65 -6.18
C ASP A 128 4.70 -3.72 -5.50
N ILE A 129 5.06 -4.92 -5.04
CA ILE A 129 6.36 -5.21 -4.45
C ILE A 129 6.81 -6.59 -4.91
N LEU A 130 8.08 -6.69 -5.29
CA LEU A 130 8.72 -7.95 -5.63
C LEU A 130 10.12 -8.00 -5.03
N VAL A 131 10.45 -9.14 -4.40
CA VAL A 131 11.79 -9.40 -3.86
C VAL A 131 12.40 -10.56 -4.65
N GLN A 132 13.57 -10.35 -5.25
CA GLN A 132 14.25 -11.35 -6.06
C GLN A 132 15.75 -11.42 -5.75
N ARG A 133 16.35 -12.59 -5.98
CA ARG A 133 17.81 -12.78 -5.82
C ARG A 133 18.62 -12.33 -7.04
N CYS A 134 18.01 -12.34 -8.23
CA CYS A 134 18.68 -12.08 -9.49
C CYS A 134 18.10 -10.86 -10.19
N ARG A 135 18.98 -10.02 -10.68
CA ARG A 135 18.68 -8.85 -11.49
C ARG A 135 19.06 -9.15 -12.95
N ASN A 136 18.15 -9.75 -13.68
CA ASN A 136 18.34 -10.02 -15.09
C ASN A 136 17.06 -9.70 -15.88
N LYS A 137 17.14 -9.71 -17.21
CA LYS A 137 16.01 -9.43 -18.10
C LYS A 137 14.78 -10.27 -17.76
N LYS A 138 14.94 -11.59 -17.52
CA LYS A 138 13.83 -12.50 -17.17
C LYS A 138 13.14 -12.10 -15.84
N ALA A 139 13.92 -11.61 -14.87
CA ALA A 139 13.40 -11.11 -13.61
C ALA A 139 12.55 -9.84 -13.80
N ALA A 140 13.04 -8.90 -14.62
CA ALA A 140 12.32 -7.69 -14.99
C ALA A 140 11.04 -8.00 -15.78
N GLU A 141 11.08 -8.92 -16.73
CA GLU A 141 9.88 -9.37 -17.45
C GLU A 141 8.83 -9.96 -16.54
N LYS A 142 9.22 -10.86 -15.61
CA LYS A 142 8.33 -11.44 -14.61
C LYS A 142 7.70 -10.36 -13.73
N PHE A 143 8.49 -9.36 -13.36
CA PHE A 143 8.02 -8.23 -12.59
C PHE A 143 6.97 -7.40 -13.34
N PHE A 144 7.25 -6.99 -14.59
CA PHE A 144 6.30 -6.23 -15.40
C PHE A 144 5.00 -7.00 -15.62
N ARG A 145 5.06 -8.29 -15.95
CA ARG A 145 3.85 -9.12 -16.11
C ARG A 145 3.02 -9.20 -14.83
N LYS A 146 3.68 -9.35 -13.66
CA LYS A 146 3.02 -9.35 -12.35
C LYS A 146 2.34 -8.00 -12.09
N LEU A 147 3.07 -6.91 -12.34
CA LEU A 147 2.60 -5.55 -12.11
C LEU A 147 1.36 -5.20 -12.96
N LEU A 148 1.42 -5.48 -14.26
CA LEU A 148 0.30 -5.24 -15.18
C LEU A 148 -0.92 -6.08 -14.81
N LYS A 149 -0.72 -7.35 -14.46
CA LYS A 149 -1.81 -8.22 -14.00
C LYS A 149 -2.45 -7.70 -12.70
N GLY A 150 -1.64 -7.16 -11.80
CA GLY A 150 -2.12 -6.63 -10.51
C GLY A 150 -2.84 -5.30 -10.64
N CYS A 151 -2.35 -4.40 -11.48
CA CYS A 151 -2.93 -3.07 -11.69
C CYS A 151 -4.10 -3.06 -12.69
N GLN A 152 -4.16 -4.05 -13.60
CA GLN A 152 -5.12 -4.10 -14.72
C GLN A 152 -5.17 -2.79 -15.52
N TYR A 153 -4.03 -2.13 -15.63
CA TYR A 153 -3.85 -0.83 -16.25
C TYR A 153 -2.45 -0.74 -16.87
N VAL A 154 -2.35 -0.09 -18.03
CA VAL A 154 -1.08 0.17 -18.73
C VAL A 154 -0.77 1.65 -18.64
N PRO A 155 0.36 2.07 -18.05
CA PRO A 155 0.72 3.47 -17.95
C PRO A 155 1.11 4.04 -19.31
N ARG A 156 1.01 5.36 -19.46
CA ARG A 156 1.52 6.05 -20.63
C ARG A 156 3.04 6.22 -20.57
N VAL A 157 3.59 6.45 -19.39
CA VAL A 157 5.01 6.71 -19.17
C VAL A 157 5.56 5.82 -18.05
N ILE A 158 6.73 5.23 -18.29
CA ILE A 158 7.51 4.56 -17.24
C ILE A 158 8.84 5.31 -17.08
N VAL A 159 9.13 5.69 -15.85
CA VAL A 159 10.38 6.34 -15.44
C VAL A 159 11.22 5.32 -14.69
N THR A 160 12.46 5.09 -15.15
CA THR A 160 13.42 4.24 -14.44
C THR A 160 14.73 5.01 -14.24
N ASP A 161 15.60 4.48 -13.37
CA ASP A 161 17.01 4.87 -13.40
C ASP A 161 17.71 4.33 -14.67
N GLN A 162 19.01 4.59 -14.83
CA GLN A 162 19.76 4.29 -16.07
C GLN A 162 20.09 2.79 -16.25
N LEU A 163 19.25 1.86 -15.81
CA LEU A 163 19.55 0.44 -15.87
C LEU A 163 19.17 -0.19 -17.21
N LYS A 164 20.17 -0.79 -17.87
CA LYS A 164 19.99 -1.42 -19.18
C LYS A 164 19.04 -2.62 -19.19
N SER A 165 18.97 -3.39 -18.09
CA SER A 165 18.09 -4.57 -17.97
C SER A 165 16.61 -4.22 -18.05
N ASP A 166 16.22 -3.10 -17.46
CA ASP A 166 14.83 -2.67 -17.37
C ASP A 166 14.33 -2.13 -18.71
N GLY A 167 15.21 -1.43 -19.42
CA GLY A 167 14.92 -0.96 -20.76
C GLY A 167 14.63 -2.11 -21.73
N ALA A 168 15.44 -3.18 -21.71
CA ALA A 168 15.27 -4.34 -22.57
C ALA A 168 13.98 -5.12 -22.27
N ALA A 169 13.67 -5.34 -21.00
CA ALA A 169 12.44 -6.01 -20.57
C ALA A 169 11.19 -5.20 -20.88
N LYS A 170 11.25 -3.87 -20.68
CA LYS A 170 10.16 -2.94 -21.01
C LYS A 170 9.87 -2.94 -22.50
N GLN A 171 10.91 -2.89 -23.34
CA GLN A 171 10.75 -2.89 -24.80
C GLN A 171 9.97 -4.11 -25.30
N GLU A 172 10.18 -5.27 -24.68
CA GLU A 172 9.51 -6.51 -25.05
C GLU A 172 8.06 -6.59 -24.54
N ILE A 173 7.81 -6.16 -23.32
CA ILE A 173 6.48 -6.32 -22.69
C ILE A 173 5.56 -5.12 -22.95
N LEU A 174 6.13 -3.92 -23.04
CA LEU A 174 5.42 -2.66 -23.16
C LEU A 174 6.02 -1.78 -24.28
N PRO A 175 6.03 -2.22 -25.54
CA PRO A 175 6.67 -1.49 -26.64
C PRO A 175 6.06 -0.09 -26.85
N SER A 176 4.74 0.05 -26.69
CA SER A 176 3.99 1.29 -26.90
C SER A 176 4.10 2.31 -25.78
N VAL A 177 4.63 1.94 -24.62
CA VAL A 177 4.74 2.83 -23.45
C VAL A 177 5.98 3.70 -23.56
N GLU A 178 5.89 5.00 -23.35
CA GLU A 178 7.03 5.90 -23.30
C GLU A 178 7.97 5.52 -22.15
N HIS A 179 9.28 5.44 -22.45
CA HIS A 179 10.30 5.13 -21.44
C HIS A 179 11.21 6.33 -21.22
N ARG A 180 11.23 6.86 -20.01
CA ARG A 180 12.11 7.94 -19.59
C ARG A 180 13.17 7.40 -18.64
N GLN A 181 14.41 7.40 -19.10
CA GLN A 181 15.56 7.01 -18.29
C GLN A 181 16.29 8.26 -17.81
N HIS A 182 16.11 8.61 -16.55
CA HIS A 182 16.77 9.80 -16.02
C HIS A 182 16.93 9.72 -14.50
N ARG A 183 18.16 9.89 -14.02
CA ARG A 183 18.52 9.78 -12.60
C ARG A 183 17.68 10.68 -11.68
N TYR A 184 17.47 11.93 -12.05
CA TYR A 184 16.77 12.91 -11.21
C TYR A 184 15.24 12.83 -11.28
N LEU A 185 14.67 12.18 -12.30
CA LEU A 185 13.22 12.02 -12.39
C LEU A 185 12.70 10.91 -11.47
N ASN A 186 13.58 10.08 -10.93
CA ASN A 186 13.21 8.92 -10.11
C ASN A 186 13.19 9.18 -8.58
N ASN A 187 13.43 10.43 -8.14
CA ASN A 187 13.43 10.81 -6.72
C ASN A 187 12.16 10.40 -5.96
N ARG A 188 11.03 10.28 -6.65
CA ARG A 188 9.76 9.81 -6.05
C ARG A 188 9.84 8.36 -5.61
N ALA A 189 10.40 7.52 -6.45
CA ALA A 189 10.60 6.11 -6.12
C ALA A 189 11.63 5.97 -5.00
N GLU A 190 12.75 6.68 -5.04
CA GLU A 190 13.74 6.72 -3.95
C GLU A 190 13.13 7.13 -2.61
N ASN A 191 12.38 8.23 -2.57
CA ASN A 191 11.73 8.71 -1.36
C ASN A 191 10.69 7.71 -0.81
N SER A 192 10.05 6.95 -1.70
CA SER A 192 9.10 5.92 -1.32
C SER A 192 9.71 4.79 -0.48
N HIS A 193 11.03 4.56 -0.63
CA HIS A 193 11.75 3.53 0.14
C HIS A 193 12.08 3.95 1.58
N GLN A 194 12.10 5.25 1.89
CA GLN A 194 12.48 5.75 3.22
C GLN A 194 11.64 5.15 4.36
N PRO A 195 10.29 5.10 4.30
CA PRO A 195 9.49 4.49 5.34
C PRO A 195 9.76 2.99 5.50
N THR A 196 10.03 2.31 4.39
CA THR A 196 10.38 0.88 4.40
C THR A 196 11.72 0.63 5.09
N ARG A 197 12.74 1.46 4.79
CA ARG A 197 14.06 1.38 5.44
C ARG A 197 13.97 1.62 6.95
N GLN A 198 13.18 2.61 7.36
CA GLN A 198 12.96 2.90 8.78
C GLN A 198 12.28 1.72 9.48
N ARG A 199 11.25 1.14 8.87
CA ARG A 199 10.54 -0.01 9.42
C ARG A 199 11.43 -1.24 9.51
N GLU A 200 12.21 -1.54 8.48
CA GLU A 200 13.17 -2.65 8.45
C GLU A 200 14.20 -2.56 9.58
N ARG A 201 14.79 -1.37 9.78
CA ARG A 201 15.73 -1.14 10.90
C ARG A 201 15.09 -1.43 12.24
N ARG A 202 13.85 -0.97 12.47
CA ARG A 202 13.11 -1.24 13.72
C ARG A 202 12.79 -2.72 13.93
N MET A 203 12.64 -3.48 12.84
CA MET A 203 12.43 -4.93 12.88
C MET A 203 13.71 -5.73 12.97
N GLN A 204 14.88 -5.08 13.01
CA GLN A 204 16.20 -5.72 12.99
C GLN A 204 16.42 -6.58 11.72
N GLY A 205 15.92 -6.10 10.58
CA GLY A 205 16.03 -6.75 9.28
C GLY A 205 14.98 -7.81 8.98
N PHE A 206 14.95 -8.23 7.72
CA PHE A 206 14.10 -9.33 7.27
C PHE A 206 14.81 -10.67 7.45
N LYS A 207 14.04 -11.68 7.89
CA LYS A 207 14.57 -13.03 8.13
C LYS A 207 14.59 -13.94 6.90
N SER A 208 14.01 -13.54 5.78
CA SER A 208 14.04 -14.22 4.48
C SER A 208 13.40 -13.33 3.42
N ALA A 209 13.68 -13.59 2.14
CA ALA A 209 13.05 -12.91 1.01
C ALA A 209 11.51 -13.04 1.07
N GLY A 210 10.99 -14.24 1.35
CA GLY A 210 9.55 -14.47 1.52
C GLY A 210 8.95 -13.75 2.74
N HIS A 211 9.74 -13.52 3.81
CA HIS A 211 9.28 -12.68 4.93
C HIS A 211 9.19 -11.22 4.49
N ALA A 212 10.20 -10.70 3.78
CA ALA A 212 10.22 -9.34 3.27
C ALA A 212 9.03 -9.10 2.33
N GLU A 213 8.80 -9.97 1.36
CA GLU A 213 7.72 -9.84 0.39
C GLU A 213 6.35 -9.85 1.08
N ARG A 214 6.08 -10.83 1.95
CA ARG A 214 4.82 -10.88 2.71
C ARG A 214 4.61 -9.65 3.57
N PHE A 215 5.62 -9.24 4.32
CA PHE A 215 5.50 -8.07 5.19
C PHE A 215 5.22 -6.80 4.39
N LEU A 216 6.01 -6.54 3.36
CA LEU A 216 5.91 -5.34 2.54
C LEU A 216 4.61 -5.29 1.73
N ALA A 217 4.11 -6.45 1.30
CA ALA A 217 2.83 -6.56 0.61
C ALA A 217 1.63 -6.14 1.50
N ALA A 218 1.72 -6.33 2.81
CA ALA A 218 0.71 -5.83 3.75
C ALA A 218 1.01 -4.40 4.21
N TYR A 219 2.27 -4.10 4.53
CA TYR A 219 2.71 -2.81 5.05
C TYR A 219 2.42 -1.64 4.09
N GLY A 220 2.77 -1.79 2.81
CA GLY A 220 2.61 -0.72 1.81
C GLY A 220 1.18 -0.18 1.77
N PRO A 221 0.18 -0.99 1.41
CA PRO A 221 -1.21 -0.55 1.32
C PRO A 221 -1.76 0.04 2.62
N ILE A 222 -1.51 -0.62 3.77
CA ILE A 222 -2.04 -0.16 5.06
C ILE A 222 -1.38 1.16 5.49
N ALA A 223 -0.06 1.24 5.44
CA ALA A 223 0.65 2.45 5.86
C ALA A 223 0.31 3.67 4.97
N GLN A 224 0.12 3.45 3.67
CA GLN A 224 -0.24 4.52 2.73
C GLN A 224 -1.68 5.00 2.91
N HIS A 225 -2.62 4.09 3.15
CA HIS A 225 -4.02 4.43 3.36
C HIS A 225 -4.21 5.50 4.46
N PHE A 226 -3.41 5.45 5.52
CA PHE A 226 -3.46 6.40 6.64
C PHE A 226 -2.46 7.56 6.52
N ARG A 227 -1.98 7.87 5.32
CA ARG A 227 -1.06 8.99 5.07
C ARG A 227 -1.62 9.98 4.05
N PRO A 228 -2.74 10.67 4.35
CA PRO A 228 -3.15 11.80 3.52
C PRO A 228 -2.03 12.84 3.45
N ARG A 229 -1.98 13.59 2.36
CA ARG A 229 -0.87 14.53 2.08
C ARG A 229 -0.99 15.79 2.91
N ARG A 230 -0.68 15.69 4.21
CA ARG A 230 -0.79 16.78 5.18
C ARG A 230 -0.18 18.10 4.72
N HIS A 231 0.93 18.05 3.98
CA HIS A 231 1.61 19.26 3.48
C HIS A 231 0.85 20.00 2.37
N ARG A 232 -0.23 19.41 1.85
CA ARG A 232 -1.09 19.96 0.79
C ARG A 232 -2.49 20.29 1.27
N LEU A 233 -2.82 19.99 2.50
CA LEU A 233 -4.16 20.10 3.04
C LEU A 233 -4.18 21.03 4.25
N PRO A 234 -5.16 21.94 4.35
CA PRO A 234 -5.48 22.63 5.59
C PRO A 234 -5.82 21.63 6.71
N ALA A 235 -5.66 22.03 7.95
CA ALA A 235 -5.87 21.14 9.10
C ALA A 235 -7.30 20.56 9.20
N PRO A 236 -8.38 21.26 8.87
CA PRO A 236 -9.72 20.69 8.83
C PRO A 236 -9.87 19.60 7.78
N GLU A 237 -9.43 19.85 6.55
CA GLU A 237 -9.50 18.89 5.44
C GLU A 237 -8.67 17.63 5.73
N TYR A 238 -7.46 17.81 6.27
CA TYR A 238 -6.63 16.68 6.70
C TYR A 238 -7.35 15.79 7.72
N ARG A 239 -8.05 16.39 8.70
CA ARG A 239 -8.82 15.62 9.68
C ARG A 239 -9.99 14.89 9.03
N GLN A 240 -10.66 15.53 8.08
CA GLN A 240 -11.77 14.92 7.35
C GLN A 240 -11.30 13.72 6.52
N GLU A 241 -10.21 13.87 5.74
CA GLU A 241 -9.63 12.76 5.00
C GLU A 241 -9.18 11.61 5.91
N LEU A 242 -8.58 11.93 7.06
CA LEU A 242 -8.18 10.91 8.01
C LEU A 242 -9.40 10.18 8.61
N ALA A 243 -10.49 10.88 8.89
CA ALA A 243 -11.74 10.27 9.34
C ALA A 243 -12.32 9.31 8.28
N GLN A 244 -12.29 9.70 7.00
CA GLN A 244 -12.69 8.83 5.89
C GLN A 244 -11.80 7.57 5.81
N CYS A 245 -10.47 7.72 6.00
CA CYS A 245 -9.58 6.57 6.05
C CYS A 245 -9.97 5.58 7.16
N PHE A 246 -10.34 6.07 8.33
CA PHE A 246 -10.82 5.20 9.43
C PHE A 246 -12.17 4.57 9.14
N GLN A 247 -13.09 5.28 8.51
CA GLN A 247 -14.37 4.72 8.10
C GLN A 247 -14.17 3.55 7.13
N ILE A 248 -13.39 3.75 6.08
CA ILE A 248 -13.03 2.69 5.12
C ILE A 248 -12.34 1.51 5.83
N TRP A 249 -11.46 1.79 6.78
CA TRP A 249 -10.79 0.76 7.55
C TRP A 249 -11.76 -0.10 8.38
N GLN A 250 -12.73 0.53 9.04
CA GLN A 250 -13.77 -0.17 9.80
C GLN A 250 -14.64 -1.05 8.91
N GLU A 251 -15.04 -0.55 7.74
CA GLU A 251 -15.77 -1.34 6.75
C GLU A 251 -14.97 -2.57 6.29
N ILE A 252 -13.70 -2.39 5.94
CA ILE A 252 -12.79 -3.47 5.52
C ILE A 252 -12.60 -4.50 6.63
N ALA A 253 -12.45 -4.02 7.85
CA ALA A 253 -12.30 -4.88 9.01
C ALA A 253 -13.60 -5.61 9.37
N GLY A 254 -14.77 -5.14 8.91
CA GLY A 254 -16.06 -5.62 9.37
C GLY A 254 -16.30 -5.30 10.84
N ALA A 255 -15.65 -4.24 11.32
CA ALA A 255 -15.89 -3.65 12.62
C ALA A 255 -17.12 -2.77 12.44
N ALA A 256 -18.29 -3.23 12.90
CA ALA A 256 -19.48 -2.38 12.92
C ALA A 256 -19.19 -1.15 13.78
N LEU A 257 -19.53 0.04 13.26
CA LEU A 257 -19.66 1.21 14.12
C LEU A 257 -20.71 0.84 15.17
N ALA A 258 -20.29 0.72 16.43
CA ALA A 258 -21.24 0.79 17.53
C ALA A 258 -21.87 2.17 17.43
N ALA A 259 -23.16 2.19 17.06
CA ALA A 259 -23.98 3.38 17.01
C ALA A 259 -24.16 3.96 18.42
#